data_79295f4866c13c171701f68abd298e66
#
_entry.id   79295f4866c13c171701f68abd298e66
#
_cell.length_a   1.000
_cell.length_b   1.000
_cell.length_c   1.000
_cell.angle_alpha   90.00
_cell.angle_beta   90.00
_cell.angle_gamma   90.00
#
_symmetry.space_group_name_H-M   'P 1'
#
loop_
_entity.id
_entity.type
_entity.pdbx_description
1 polymer ?
#
loop_
_entity_poly.entity_id
_entity_poly.type
_entity_poly.pdbx_seq_one_letter_code
_entity_poly.pdbx_strand_id
1 'polypeptide(L)'
;TAHLPTATHRRVIRYDVRLSAGSGNAEWVVREKDDDPLYFRNGWFKARHLDENNLRAMYVSGDSMEPYLYDKDTVIIDITETDISDGDVYAILFKGKFYVKELRNFEDGVKIISRNPKYEMMKATPENCKEATDFQVLGHVVWRGG
;
A
#
# COMPACT_ATOMS: atom_id res chain seq x y z
N THR A 1 14.36 13.70 -20.87
CA THR A 1 14.08 12.50 -20.09
C THR A 1 13.99 11.28 -20.99
N ALA A 2 14.72 10.25 -20.61
CA ALA A 2 14.63 8.98 -21.30
C ALA A 2 13.32 8.30 -20.97
N HIS A 3 12.58 7.93 -21.99
CA HIS A 3 11.37 7.16 -21.83
C HIS A 3 11.60 5.74 -22.31
N LEU A 4 11.17 4.75 -21.52
CA LEU A 4 11.18 3.38 -22.00
C LEU A 4 10.09 3.21 -23.06
N PRO A 5 10.31 2.33 -24.06
CA PRO A 5 9.30 2.09 -25.07
C PRO A 5 8.01 1.56 -24.47
N THR A 6 6.89 2.23 -24.71
CA THR A 6 5.57 1.82 -24.21
C THR A 6 5.10 0.49 -24.83
N ALA A 7 5.67 0.11 -25.98
CA ALA A 7 5.37 -1.18 -26.60
C ALA A 7 5.85 -2.38 -25.77
N THR A 8 6.87 -2.20 -24.92
CA THR A 8 7.47 -3.30 -24.13
C THR A 8 7.32 -3.13 -22.63
N HIS A 9 7.13 -1.90 -22.18
CA HIS A 9 7.09 -1.56 -20.76
C HIS A 9 5.90 -0.66 -20.45
N ARG A 10 5.41 -0.78 -19.21
CA ARG A 10 4.40 0.11 -18.66
C ARG A 10 4.93 0.69 -17.36
N ARG A 11 4.40 1.85 -17.00
CA ARG A 11 4.84 2.55 -15.81
C ARG A 11 3.85 2.41 -14.68
N VAL A 12 4.37 2.44 -13.46
CA VAL A 12 3.59 2.55 -12.23
C VAL A 12 3.96 3.89 -11.61
N ILE A 13 2.96 4.74 -11.40
CA ILE A 13 3.17 6.11 -10.93
C ILE A 13 3.26 6.14 -9.41
N ARG A 14 4.13 7.03 -8.89
CA ARG A 14 4.27 7.24 -7.46
C ARG A 14 3.21 8.21 -6.96
N TYR A 15 2.66 7.88 -5.80
CA TYR A 15 1.62 8.67 -5.15
C TYR A 15 1.94 8.92 -3.69
N ASP A 16 1.39 9.99 -3.15
CA ASP A 16 1.18 10.16 -1.74
C ASP A 16 -0.30 9.89 -1.46
N VAL A 17 -0.61 9.48 -0.24
CA VAL A 17 -1.99 9.30 0.19
C VAL A 17 -2.27 10.21 1.37
N ARG A 18 -3.46 10.79 1.40
CA ARG A 18 -3.92 11.59 2.53
C ARG A 18 -5.43 11.42 2.69
N LEU A 19 -5.93 11.74 3.88
CA LEU A 19 -7.36 11.72 4.13
C LEU A 19 -8.01 12.96 3.56
N SER A 20 -9.11 12.76 2.86
CA SER A 20 -9.95 13.85 2.39
C SER A 20 -10.65 14.52 3.57
N ALA A 21 -10.61 15.84 3.62
CA ALA A 21 -11.29 16.61 4.67
C ALA A 21 -12.79 16.34 4.62
N GLY A 22 -13.36 15.93 5.75
CA GLY A 22 -14.79 15.73 5.92
C GLY A 22 -15.36 14.37 5.51
N SER A 23 -14.76 13.66 4.56
CA SER A 23 -15.27 12.35 4.13
C SER A 23 -14.52 11.17 4.71
N GLY A 24 -13.27 11.37 5.12
CA GLY A 24 -12.41 10.29 5.60
C GLY A 24 -11.91 9.35 4.50
N ASN A 25 -12.19 9.64 3.24
CA ASN A 25 -11.73 8.83 2.13
C ASN A 25 -10.28 9.13 1.80
N ALA A 26 -9.56 8.14 1.28
CA ALA A 26 -8.20 8.31 0.83
C ALA A 26 -8.17 9.13 -0.47
N GLU A 27 -7.28 10.10 -0.53
CA GLU A 27 -6.97 10.83 -1.77
C GLU A 27 -5.59 10.44 -2.24
N TRP A 28 -5.48 10.07 -3.50
CA TRP A 28 -4.21 9.74 -4.14
C TRP A 28 -3.67 10.98 -4.83
N VAL A 29 -2.49 11.42 -4.42
CA VAL A 29 -1.85 12.61 -4.95
C VAL A 29 -0.57 12.21 -5.64
N VAL A 30 -0.45 12.51 -6.94
CA VAL A 30 0.75 12.20 -7.72
C VAL A 30 1.94 12.97 -7.16
N ARG A 31 3.08 12.30 -6.95
CA ARG A 31 4.31 12.93 -6.50
C ARG A 31 5.02 13.59 -7.67
N GLU A 32 4.67 14.83 -7.94
CA GLU A 32 5.23 15.58 -9.08
C GLU A 32 6.72 15.88 -8.94
N LYS A 33 7.20 16.05 -7.70
CA LYS A 33 8.61 16.37 -7.45
C LYS A 33 9.56 15.21 -7.65
N ASP A 34 9.05 13.99 -7.51
CA ASP A 34 9.80 12.76 -7.72
C ASP A 34 9.29 12.11 -9.01
N ASP A 35 9.46 12.81 -10.11
CA ASP A 35 9.00 12.40 -11.43
C ASP A 35 9.77 11.18 -11.92
N ASP A 36 9.73 10.10 -11.14
CA ASP A 36 10.51 8.89 -11.39
C ASP A 36 9.60 7.67 -11.23
N PRO A 37 8.72 7.42 -12.19
CA PRO A 37 7.86 6.25 -12.14
C PRO A 37 8.69 4.97 -12.28
N LEU A 38 8.14 3.88 -11.77
CA LEU A 38 8.72 2.56 -11.96
C LEU A 38 8.24 1.96 -13.27
N TYR A 39 9.14 1.31 -13.98
CA TYR A 39 8.81 0.64 -15.24
C TYR A 39 8.98 -0.85 -15.11
N PHE A 40 8.00 -1.60 -15.61
CA PHE A 40 8.04 -3.05 -15.67
C PHE A 40 7.68 -3.52 -17.08
N ARG A 41 8.21 -4.66 -17.46
CA ARG A 41 7.87 -5.27 -18.74
C ARG A 41 6.39 -5.67 -18.77
N ASN A 42 5.79 -5.61 -19.96
CA ASN A 42 4.38 -5.99 -20.12
C ASN A 42 4.07 -7.38 -19.54
N GLY A 43 4.99 -8.33 -19.68
CA GLY A 43 4.82 -9.68 -19.15
C GLY A 43 4.73 -9.74 -17.62
N TRP A 44 5.34 -8.78 -16.93
CA TRP A 44 5.24 -8.72 -15.47
C TRP A 44 3.79 -8.49 -15.03
N PHE A 45 3.08 -7.58 -15.71
CA PHE A 45 1.66 -7.30 -15.43
C PHE A 45 0.78 -8.49 -15.82
N LYS A 46 1.02 -9.09 -17.00
CA LYS A 46 0.24 -10.23 -17.48
C LYS A 46 0.39 -11.44 -16.56
N ALA A 47 1.61 -11.77 -16.17
CA ALA A 47 1.87 -12.94 -15.32
C ALA A 47 1.19 -12.82 -13.95
N ARG A 48 0.99 -11.59 -13.48
CA ARG A 48 0.40 -11.31 -12.16
C ARG A 48 -1.06 -10.87 -12.22
N HIS A 49 -1.63 -10.81 -13.43
CA HIS A 49 -2.99 -10.33 -13.65
C HIS A 49 -3.22 -8.93 -13.05
N LEU A 50 -2.24 -8.04 -13.26
CA LEU A 50 -2.28 -6.68 -12.74
C LEU A 50 -2.57 -5.68 -13.86
N ASP A 51 -3.37 -4.67 -13.53
CA ASP A 51 -3.64 -3.52 -14.40
C ASP A 51 -2.88 -2.32 -13.83
N GLU A 52 -2.02 -1.70 -14.64
CA GLU A 52 -1.22 -0.55 -14.22
C GLU A 52 -2.05 0.60 -13.66
N ASN A 53 -3.28 0.75 -14.14
CA ASN A 53 -4.18 1.81 -13.67
C ASN A 53 -4.66 1.60 -12.24
N ASN A 54 -4.58 0.37 -11.75
CA ASN A 54 -4.98 0.00 -10.40
C ASN A 54 -3.79 -0.07 -9.43
N LEU A 55 -2.59 0.27 -9.90
CA LEU A 55 -1.39 0.20 -9.09
C LEU A 55 -0.96 1.57 -8.61
N ARG A 56 -0.46 1.62 -7.37
CA ARG A 56 0.07 2.83 -6.77
C ARG A 56 1.41 2.52 -6.15
N ALA A 57 2.47 3.21 -6.58
CA ALA A 57 3.77 3.13 -5.93
C ALA A 57 3.86 4.19 -4.87
N MET A 58 4.47 3.87 -3.73
CA MET A 58 4.61 4.81 -2.63
C MET A 58 5.83 4.47 -1.79
N TYR A 59 6.41 5.50 -1.17
CA TYR A 59 7.48 5.30 -0.21
C TYR A 59 6.91 4.91 1.14
N VAL A 60 7.63 4.05 1.84
CA VAL A 60 7.35 3.75 3.25
C VAL A 60 8.36 4.46 4.13
N SER A 61 7.97 4.75 5.36
CA SER A 61 8.84 5.40 6.33
C SER A 61 8.89 4.61 7.63
N GLY A 62 10.02 4.73 8.32
CA GLY A 62 10.24 4.08 9.60
C GLY A 62 10.75 2.65 9.47
N ASP A 63 10.93 2.01 10.62
CA ASP A 63 11.56 0.69 10.71
C ASP A 63 10.61 -0.41 11.20
N SER A 64 9.32 -0.13 11.29
CA SER A 64 8.35 -1.08 11.88
C SER A 64 8.17 -2.35 11.05
N MET A 65 8.55 -2.33 9.79
CA MET A 65 8.42 -3.50 8.90
C MET A 65 9.74 -4.17 8.56
N GLU A 66 10.84 -3.77 9.20
CA GLU A 66 12.12 -4.45 9.01
C GLU A 66 12.07 -5.89 9.54
N PRO A 67 12.67 -6.84 8.88
CA PRO A 67 13.50 -6.73 7.68
C PRO A 67 12.75 -6.83 6.35
N TYR A 68 11.44 -6.88 6.37
CA TYR A 68 10.63 -6.98 5.16
C TYR A 68 10.73 -5.70 4.31
N LEU A 69 10.64 -4.53 4.96
CA LEU A 69 10.79 -3.21 4.35
C LEU A 69 11.67 -2.35 5.22
N TYR A 70 12.49 -1.52 4.57
CA TYR A 70 13.34 -0.54 5.24
C TYR A 70 12.82 0.87 4.98
N ASP A 71 13.25 1.81 5.82
CA ASP A 71 12.89 3.21 5.65
C ASP A 71 13.22 3.69 4.23
N LYS A 72 12.28 4.39 3.61
CA LYS A 72 12.36 4.91 2.24
C LYS A 72 12.29 3.87 1.12
N ASP A 73 12.02 2.62 1.46
CA ASP A 73 11.71 1.62 0.43
C ASP A 73 10.42 1.99 -0.30
N THR A 74 10.28 1.44 -1.49
CA THR A 74 9.07 1.59 -2.30
C THR A 74 8.22 0.33 -2.22
N VAL A 75 6.92 0.50 -2.08
CA VAL A 75 5.94 -0.57 -2.28
C VAL A 75 5.03 -0.20 -3.43
N ILE A 76 4.52 -1.22 -4.12
CA ILE A 76 3.43 -1.06 -5.08
C ILE A 76 2.24 -1.80 -4.52
N ILE A 77 1.09 -1.12 -4.47
CA ILE A 77 -0.16 -1.74 -4.02
C ILE A 77 -1.15 -1.81 -5.16
N ASP A 78 -1.99 -2.84 -5.12
CA ASP A 78 -3.15 -2.98 -6.00
C ASP A 78 -4.37 -2.51 -5.21
N ILE A 79 -4.95 -1.39 -5.63
CA ILE A 79 -6.08 -0.78 -4.91
C ILE A 79 -7.40 -1.53 -5.09
N THR A 80 -7.44 -2.51 -5.99
CA THR A 80 -8.61 -3.38 -6.16
C THR A 80 -8.63 -4.55 -5.18
N GLU A 81 -7.48 -4.86 -4.57
CA GLU A 81 -7.36 -5.97 -3.63
C GLU A 81 -7.41 -5.46 -2.19
N THR A 82 -8.60 -5.33 -1.67
CA THR A 82 -8.86 -4.80 -0.33
C THR A 82 -9.40 -5.84 0.65
N ASP A 83 -9.67 -7.06 0.19
CA ASP A 83 -10.05 -8.16 1.06
C ASP A 83 -8.79 -8.76 1.71
N ILE A 84 -8.86 -8.99 3.01
CA ILE A 84 -7.69 -9.42 3.78
C ILE A 84 -7.50 -10.92 3.67
N SER A 85 -6.31 -11.31 3.16
CA SER A 85 -5.79 -12.67 3.30
C SER A 85 -4.80 -12.66 4.47
N ASP A 86 -5.03 -13.52 5.45
CA ASP A 86 -4.24 -13.55 6.67
C ASP A 86 -2.75 -13.73 6.39
N GLY A 87 -1.94 -12.80 6.91
CA GLY A 87 -0.50 -12.85 6.77
C GLY A 87 0.06 -12.03 5.63
N ASP A 88 -0.76 -11.56 4.72
CA ASP A 88 -0.32 -10.69 3.63
C ASP A 88 -0.16 -9.25 4.10
N VAL A 89 0.57 -8.47 3.33
CA VAL A 89 0.91 -7.08 3.67
C VAL A 89 0.05 -6.12 2.85
N TYR A 90 -0.47 -5.12 3.53
CA TYR A 90 -1.38 -4.13 2.96
C TYR A 90 -0.99 -2.72 3.37
N ALA A 91 -1.33 -1.76 2.52
CA ALA A 91 -1.34 -0.36 2.89
C ALA A 91 -2.71 -0.06 3.50
N ILE A 92 -2.71 0.62 4.63
CA ILE A 92 -3.94 0.93 5.38
C ILE A 92 -3.93 2.37 5.87
N LEU A 93 -5.12 2.90 6.13
CA LEU A 93 -5.31 4.06 6.98
C LEU A 93 -5.95 3.56 8.28
N PHE A 94 -5.35 3.91 9.41
CA PHE A 94 -5.84 3.53 10.72
C PHE A 94 -5.77 4.73 11.65
N LYS A 95 -6.93 5.16 12.14
CA LYS A 95 -7.06 6.34 13.00
C LYS A 95 -6.37 7.56 12.42
N GLY A 96 -6.55 7.78 11.12
CA GLY A 96 -6.02 8.93 10.41
C GLY A 96 -4.55 8.84 10.00
N LYS A 97 -3.90 7.71 10.21
CA LYS A 97 -2.49 7.52 9.86
C LYS A 97 -2.32 6.44 8.80
N PHE A 98 -1.36 6.65 7.92
CA PHE A 98 -0.97 5.68 6.91
C PHE A 98 0.03 4.68 7.48
N TYR A 99 -0.21 3.39 7.21
CA TYR A 99 0.69 2.31 7.59
C TYR A 99 0.80 1.30 6.47
N VAL A 100 1.93 0.60 6.43
CA VAL A 100 2.09 -0.64 5.67
C VAL A 100 2.33 -1.73 6.71
N LYS A 101 1.43 -2.70 6.80
CA LYS A 101 1.45 -3.71 7.86
C LYS A 101 0.95 -5.06 7.34
N GLU A 102 1.37 -6.11 8.04
CA GLU A 102 0.75 -7.42 7.88
C GLU A 102 -0.62 -7.39 8.55
N LEU A 103 -1.63 -7.92 7.88
CA LEU A 103 -2.98 -7.99 8.42
C LEU A 103 -3.43 -9.43 8.61
N ARG A 104 -4.20 -9.65 9.66
CA ARG A 104 -4.88 -10.92 9.93
C ARG A 104 -6.27 -10.64 10.47
N ASN A 105 -7.24 -11.34 9.95
CA ASN A 105 -8.59 -11.29 10.51
C ASN A 105 -8.59 -11.93 11.89
N PHE A 106 -9.32 -11.36 12.81
CA PHE A 106 -9.44 -11.89 14.15
C PHE A 106 -10.84 -11.62 14.67
N GLU A 107 -11.66 -12.66 14.77
CA GLU A 107 -13.07 -12.51 15.10
C GLU A 107 -13.71 -11.54 14.09
N ASP A 108 -14.31 -10.45 14.57
CA ASP A 108 -14.91 -9.44 13.69
C ASP A 108 -13.98 -8.23 13.46
N GLY A 109 -12.76 -8.29 13.95
CA GLY A 109 -11.77 -7.22 13.81
C GLY A 109 -10.57 -7.66 13.01
N VAL A 110 -9.52 -6.82 13.03
CA VAL A 110 -8.29 -7.04 12.27
C VAL A 110 -7.08 -6.80 13.16
N LYS A 111 -6.15 -7.76 13.17
CA LYS A 111 -4.84 -7.57 13.78
C LYS A 111 -3.94 -6.86 12.79
N ILE A 112 -3.27 -5.81 13.27
CA ILE A 112 -2.36 -4.97 12.47
C ILE A 112 -0.96 -5.21 13.03
N ILE A 113 -0.14 -5.92 12.25
CA ILE A 113 1.10 -6.51 12.74
C ILE A 113 2.30 -5.89 12.05
N SER A 114 3.24 -5.39 12.86
CA SER A 114 4.57 -4.97 12.37
C SER A 114 5.46 -6.20 12.23
N ARG A 115 6.24 -6.28 11.13
CA ARG A 115 7.21 -7.37 10.94
C ARG A 115 8.41 -7.25 11.88
N ASN A 116 8.70 -6.03 12.36
CA ASN A 116 9.73 -5.79 13.34
C ASN A 116 9.18 -6.11 14.74
N PRO A 117 9.75 -7.11 15.44
CA PRO A 117 9.22 -7.54 16.75
C PRO A 117 9.36 -6.50 17.86
N LYS A 118 10.08 -5.41 17.64
CA LYS A 118 10.14 -4.30 18.60
C LYS A 118 8.82 -3.55 18.74
N TYR A 119 7.94 -3.69 17.77
CA TYR A 119 6.66 -2.96 17.74
C TYR A 119 5.54 -3.87 18.19
N GLU A 120 4.70 -3.34 19.06
CA GLU A 120 3.52 -4.07 19.50
C GLU A 120 2.46 -4.12 18.40
N MET A 121 1.71 -5.22 18.39
CA MET A 121 0.58 -5.39 17.50
C MET A 121 -0.50 -4.37 17.83
N MET A 122 -1.05 -3.75 16.81
CA MET A 122 -2.25 -2.94 16.92
C MET A 122 -3.47 -3.79 16.53
N LYS A 123 -4.66 -3.31 16.88
CA LYS A 123 -5.89 -4.01 16.56
C LYS A 123 -6.96 -3.02 16.14
N ALA A 124 -7.56 -3.27 14.98
CA ALA A 124 -8.77 -2.60 14.58
C ALA A 124 -9.95 -3.39 15.12
N THR A 125 -10.74 -2.78 16.00
CA THR A 125 -11.92 -3.41 16.58
C THR A 125 -13.03 -3.53 15.54
N PRO A 126 -14.06 -4.36 15.78
CA PRO A 126 -15.21 -4.36 14.88
C PRO A 126 -15.83 -2.99 14.67
N GLU A 127 -15.82 -2.14 15.71
CA GLU A 127 -16.31 -0.77 15.59
C GLU A 127 -15.46 0.06 14.63
N ASN A 128 -14.12 -0.06 14.71
CA ASN A 128 -13.21 0.63 13.80
C ASN A 128 -13.44 0.19 12.36
N CYS A 129 -13.67 -1.10 12.15
CA CYS A 129 -13.83 -1.66 10.81
C CYS A 129 -15.10 -1.19 10.10
N LYS A 130 -16.09 -0.71 10.83
CA LYS A 130 -17.35 -0.20 10.28
C LYS A 130 -17.21 1.21 9.71
N GLU A 131 -16.20 1.96 10.14
CA GLU A 131 -16.01 3.35 9.75
C GLU A 131 -14.71 3.49 8.95
N ALA A 132 -14.83 3.91 7.69
CA ALA A 132 -13.66 4.11 6.83
C ALA A 132 -12.68 5.16 7.40
N THR A 133 -13.20 6.11 8.20
CA THR A 133 -12.35 7.10 8.88
C THR A 133 -11.48 6.50 9.97
N ASP A 134 -11.89 5.37 10.54
CA ASP A 134 -11.14 4.69 11.60
C ASP A 134 -10.22 3.62 11.04
N PHE A 135 -10.68 2.82 10.07
CA PHE A 135 -9.88 1.77 9.48
C PHE A 135 -10.28 1.55 8.02
N GLN A 136 -9.30 1.58 7.14
CA GLN A 136 -9.52 1.37 5.72
C GLN A 136 -8.33 0.65 5.10
N VAL A 137 -8.59 -0.44 4.39
CA VAL A 137 -7.56 -1.13 3.58
C VAL A 137 -7.47 -0.41 2.24
N LEU A 138 -6.28 0.11 1.93
CA LEU A 138 -6.04 0.83 0.68
C LEU A 138 -5.71 -0.10 -0.47
N GLY A 139 -4.97 -1.16 -0.19
CA GLY A 139 -4.61 -2.14 -1.21
C GLY A 139 -3.57 -3.13 -0.73
N HIS A 140 -3.43 -4.22 -1.48
CA HIS A 140 -2.49 -5.29 -1.22
C HIS A 140 -1.12 -4.96 -1.80
N VAL A 141 -0.06 -5.17 -1.05
CA VAL A 141 1.31 -4.98 -1.53
C VAL A 141 1.65 -6.11 -2.50
N VAL A 142 1.91 -5.75 -3.76
CA VAL A 142 2.23 -6.71 -4.82
C VAL A 142 3.70 -6.68 -5.22
N TRP A 143 4.45 -5.66 -4.81
CA TRP A 143 5.87 -5.51 -5.09
C TRP A 143 6.53 -4.62 -4.04
N ARG A 144 7.78 -4.90 -3.74
CA ARG A 144 8.60 -4.06 -2.86
C ARG A 144 10.02 -3.98 -3.39
N GLY A 145 10.67 -2.84 -3.14
CA GLY A 145 12.06 -2.62 -3.52
C GLY A 145 12.60 -1.31 -2.94
N GLY A 146 13.91 -1.18 -2.98
CA GLY A 146 14.51 0.00 -2.40
C GLY A 146 15.84 0.33 -2.97
#